data_d5a974aefa3b74727395773a7791d317
#
_entry.id   d5a974aefa3b74727395773a7791d317
#
_cell.length_a   1.000
_cell.length_b   1.000
_cell.length_c   1.000
_cell.angle_alpha   90.00
_cell.angle_beta   90.00
_cell.angle_gamma   90.00
#
_symmetry.space_group_name_H-M   'P 1'
#
loop_
_entity.id
_entity.type
_entity.pdbx_description
1 polymer ?
#
loop_
_entity_poly.entity_id
_entity_poly.type
_entity_poly.pdbx_seq_one_letter_code
_entity_poly.pdbx_strand_id
1 'polypeptide(L)'
;PSTNSALDSRSREDAEALPNKEYYTRLHPMLKVPTQTAQPMVVEEAVSEIRKGDYLLKLEDGGDSFNMMPHAPSQHIDAKVVSIFDGISEAGQFQTITLDKGSAHGLEKGTVLSLYKRSRQVKTDMQKGKDGSRSVVKYLSIPAEEAGLAMVYRVSQNLASAIILESKTNISIGDTASEPGQDLDN
;
A
#
# COMPACT_ATOMS: atom_id res chain seq x y z
N PRO A 1 7.69 19.02 11.81
CA PRO A 1 8.09 20.24 12.45
C PRO A 1 7.19 20.54 13.58
N SER A 2 7.66 20.52 14.78
CA SER A 2 7.04 21.24 15.73
C SER A 2 7.49 21.07 17.03
N THR A 3 8.07 21.87 17.49
CA THR A 3 8.11 22.07 18.90
C THR A 3 7.36 23.29 19.23
N ASN A 4 6.73 23.23 20.33
CA ASN A 4 6.15 24.40 20.89
C ASN A 4 7.26 25.46 21.04
N SER A 5 7.25 26.47 20.23
CA SER A 5 8.24 27.54 20.23
C SER A 5 8.36 28.20 21.61
N ALA A 6 7.28 28.20 22.40
CA ALA A 6 7.27 28.72 23.76
C ALA A 6 8.06 27.87 24.76
N LEU A 7 8.06 26.56 24.59
CA LEU A 7 8.91 25.67 25.39
C LEU A 7 10.37 25.77 24.99
N ASP A 8 10.61 25.98 23.70
CA ASP A 8 11.95 26.14 23.18
C ASP A 8 12.61 27.44 23.65
N SER A 9 11.89 28.55 23.61
CA SER A 9 12.38 29.83 24.11
C SER A 9 12.68 29.80 25.62
N ARG A 10 11.78 29.20 26.41
CA ARG A 10 12.03 28.98 27.85
C ARG A 10 13.29 28.18 28.12
N SER A 11 13.45 27.05 27.41
CA SER A 11 14.62 26.20 27.57
C SER A 11 15.93 26.95 27.25
N ARG A 12 15.90 27.88 26.31
CA ARG A 12 17.05 28.73 25.99
C ARG A 12 17.32 29.78 27.03
N GLU A 13 16.30 30.48 27.47
CA GLU A 13 16.40 31.49 28.52
C GLU A 13 16.87 30.89 29.83
N ASP A 14 16.34 29.73 30.23
CA ASP A 14 16.75 29.01 31.41
C ASP A 14 18.22 28.57 31.34
N ALA A 15 18.67 28.11 30.15
CA ALA A 15 20.05 27.68 29.93
C ALA A 15 21.05 28.89 29.96
N GLU A 16 20.59 30.07 29.55
CA GLU A 16 21.42 31.27 29.57
C GLU A 16 21.48 31.96 30.95
N ALA A 17 20.42 31.79 31.73
CA ALA A 17 20.34 32.34 33.10
C ALA A 17 21.10 31.53 34.16
N LEU A 18 21.58 30.35 33.84
CA LEU A 18 22.27 29.47 34.79
C LEU A 18 23.71 29.91 35.05
N PRO A 19 24.15 29.90 36.31
CA PRO A 19 25.48 30.36 36.70
C PRO A 19 26.64 29.53 36.17
N ASN A 20 26.34 28.33 35.62
CA ASN A 20 27.31 27.42 35.03
C ASN A 20 26.84 26.89 33.68
N LYS A 21 26.84 27.75 32.69
CA LYS A 21 26.44 27.44 31.32
C LYS A 21 27.23 26.29 30.69
N GLU A 22 28.52 26.17 31.01
CA GLU A 22 29.36 25.07 30.52
C GLU A 22 28.98 23.70 31.11
N TYR A 23 28.65 23.71 32.39
CA TYR A 23 28.18 22.49 33.06
C TYR A 23 26.87 21.98 32.45
N TYR A 24 25.91 22.87 32.27
CA TYR A 24 24.62 22.55 31.64
C TYR A 24 24.76 22.07 30.21
N THR A 25 25.62 22.70 29.47
CA THR A 25 25.90 22.32 28.07
C THR A 25 26.57 20.95 27.97
N ARG A 26 27.32 20.55 29.00
CA ARG A 26 27.97 19.22 29.07
C ARG A 26 26.99 18.11 29.44
N LEU A 27 26.10 18.39 30.39
CA LEU A 27 25.11 17.42 30.88
C LEU A 27 23.88 17.30 29.97
N HIS A 28 23.53 18.41 29.30
CA HIS A 28 22.36 18.52 28.44
C HIS A 28 22.73 19.02 27.05
N PRO A 29 23.46 18.22 26.27
CA PRO A 29 23.89 18.63 24.93
C PRO A 29 22.68 18.92 24.00
N MET A 30 21.50 18.40 24.32
CA MET A 30 20.25 18.65 23.59
C MET A 30 19.75 20.10 23.69
N LEU A 31 20.18 20.88 24.72
CA LEU A 31 19.85 22.30 24.82
C LEU A 31 20.46 23.16 23.69
N LYS A 32 21.42 22.59 22.96
CA LYS A 32 22.03 23.23 21.79
C LYS A 32 21.38 22.86 20.46
N VAL A 33 20.49 21.89 20.46
CA VAL A 33 19.83 21.48 19.21
C VAL A 33 18.77 22.49 18.84
N PRO A 34 18.85 23.10 17.65
CA PRO A 34 17.81 23.99 17.18
C PRO A 34 16.48 23.25 17.11
N THR A 35 15.51 23.77 17.80
CA THR A 35 14.18 23.18 17.83
C THR A 35 13.45 23.55 16.55
N GLN A 36 12.81 22.58 15.92
CA GLN A 36 11.97 22.83 14.75
C GLN A 36 10.65 23.47 15.21
N THR A 37 10.29 24.57 14.58
CA THR A 37 9.04 25.27 14.91
C THR A 37 7.84 24.49 14.41
N ALA A 38 6.84 24.29 15.26
CA ALA A 38 5.56 23.72 14.86
C ALA A 38 4.80 24.68 13.95
N GLN A 39 4.27 24.15 12.88
CA GLN A 39 3.38 24.89 12.00
C GLN A 39 1.94 24.42 12.27
N PRO A 40 1.09 25.28 12.87
CA PRO A 40 -0.30 24.90 13.06
C PRO A 40 -1.00 24.78 11.70
N MET A 41 -1.80 23.74 11.55
CA MET A 41 -2.63 23.50 10.38
C MET A 41 -4.07 23.28 10.84
N VAL A 42 -5.02 23.68 10.00
CA VAL A 42 -6.44 23.46 10.19
C VAL A 42 -6.86 22.35 9.23
N VAL A 43 -7.58 21.37 9.75
CA VAL A 43 -8.21 20.33 8.92
C VAL A 43 -9.48 20.91 8.35
N GLU A 44 -9.56 21.03 7.02
CA GLU A 44 -10.77 21.53 6.35
C GLU A 44 -11.76 20.41 6.10
N GLU A 45 -11.26 19.22 5.74
CA GLU A 45 -12.09 18.06 5.45
C GLU A 45 -11.35 16.78 5.88
N ALA A 46 -12.08 15.81 6.43
CA ALA A 46 -11.55 14.50 6.79
C ALA A 46 -12.60 13.42 6.49
N VAL A 47 -12.19 12.40 5.74
CA VAL A 47 -13.03 11.23 5.44
C VAL A 47 -12.98 10.20 6.58
N SER A 48 -11.93 10.22 7.37
CA SER A 48 -11.72 9.33 8.51
C SER A 48 -11.16 10.09 9.70
N GLU A 49 -11.15 9.45 10.88
CA GLU A 49 -10.59 10.01 12.09
C GLU A 49 -9.08 10.21 11.96
N ILE A 50 -8.61 11.42 12.29
CA ILE A 50 -7.19 11.78 12.34
C ILE A 50 -6.68 11.59 13.77
N ARG A 51 -5.60 10.84 13.93
CA ARG A 51 -5.03 10.48 15.23
C ARG A 51 -3.62 11.04 15.42
N LYS A 52 -3.23 11.16 16.67
CA LYS A 52 -1.85 11.51 17.02
C LYS A 52 -0.89 10.44 16.50
N GLY A 53 0.07 10.87 15.69
CA GLY A 53 1.05 9.99 15.06
C GLY A 53 0.82 9.80 13.56
N ASP A 54 -0.30 10.29 13.02
CA ASP A 54 -0.54 10.29 11.57
C ASP A 54 0.39 11.26 10.86
N TYR A 55 0.71 10.94 9.62
CA TYR A 55 1.62 11.72 8.78
C TYR A 55 0.84 12.57 7.80
N LEU A 56 1.29 13.81 7.64
CA LEU A 56 0.83 14.69 6.57
C LEU A 56 1.73 14.54 5.35
N LEU A 57 1.14 14.20 4.23
CA LEU A 57 1.83 14.16 2.95
C LEU A 57 1.35 15.34 2.10
N LYS A 58 2.27 15.93 1.34
CA LYS A 58 1.89 16.93 0.35
C LYS A 58 1.00 16.26 -0.68
N LEU A 59 -0.18 16.82 -0.90
CA LEU A 59 -1.00 16.42 -2.04
C LEU A 59 -0.27 16.84 -3.32
N GLU A 60 0.09 15.88 -4.15
CA GLU A 60 0.59 16.18 -5.48
C GLU A 60 -0.59 16.67 -6.32
N ASP A 61 -0.40 17.80 -6.99
CA ASP A 61 -1.37 18.41 -7.92
C ASP A 61 -1.52 17.54 -9.20
N GLY A 62 -1.90 16.32 -9.01
CA GLY A 62 -2.38 15.45 -10.06
C GLY A 62 -3.88 15.39 -9.91
N GLY A 63 -4.58 16.43 -10.36
CA GLY A 63 -6.03 16.41 -10.33
C GLY A 63 -6.52 15.05 -10.80
N ASP A 64 -7.35 14.39 -9.99
CA ASP A 64 -8.05 13.17 -10.37
C ASP A 64 -9.06 13.54 -11.49
N SER A 65 -8.50 13.92 -12.66
CA SER A 65 -9.32 14.00 -13.84
C SER A 65 -9.67 12.56 -14.22
N PHE A 66 -10.88 12.15 -13.89
CA PHE A 66 -11.46 10.87 -14.32
C PHE A 66 -11.60 10.74 -15.86
N ASN A 67 -11.00 11.65 -16.60
CA ASN A 67 -10.92 11.55 -18.04
C ASN A 67 -9.78 10.60 -18.46
N MET A 68 -9.86 9.37 -17.97
CA MET A 68 -8.89 8.32 -18.26
C MET A 68 -9.48 7.44 -19.38
N MET A 69 -8.76 7.34 -20.49
CA MET A 69 -9.13 6.43 -21.56
C MET A 69 -8.62 5.02 -21.20
N PRO A 70 -9.50 4.02 -21.05
CA PRO A 70 -9.07 2.66 -20.78
C PRO A 70 -8.17 2.13 -21.90
N HIS A 71 -7.05 1.52 -21.53
CA HIS A 71 -6.11 0.90 -22.46
C HIS A 71 -5.43 -0.32 -21.84
N ALA A 72 -4.96 -1.22 -22.67
CA ALA A 72 -4.14 -2.34 -22.21
C ALA A 72 -2.74 -1.85 -21.77
N PRO A 73 -2.06 -2.56 -20.87
CA PRO A 73 -0.68 -2.23 -20.51
C PRO A 73 0.24 -2.32 -21.74
N SER A 74 1.24 -1.43 -21.79
CA SER A 74 2.21 -1.37 -22.91
C SER A 74 3.27 -2.45 -22.84
N GLN A 75 3.42 -3.11 -21.71
CA GLN A 75 4.37 -4.17 -21.44
C GLN A 75 3.77 -5.21 -20.49
N HIS A 76 4.42 -6.36 -20.41
CA HIS A 76 4.00 -7.42 -19.50
C HIS A 76 3.99 -6.93 -18.05
N ILE A 77 2.86 -7.11 -17.37
CA ILE A 77 2.64 -6.74 -15.98
C ILE A 77 2.30 -8.00 -15.18
N ASP A 78 3.07 -8.24 -14.13
CA ASP A 78 2.76 -9.21 -13.08
C ASP A 78 2.75 -8.45 -11.75
N ALA A 79 1.57 -8.00 -11.36
CA ALA A 79 1.35 -7.26 -10.13
C ALA A 79 0.54 -8.09 -9.14
N LYS A 80 0.64 -7.75 -7.86
CA LYS A 80 -0.14 -8.39 -6.78
C LYS A 80 -0.96 -7.35 -6.04
N VAL A 81 -2.14 -7.78 -5.62
CA VAL A 81 -2.97 -7.00 -4.71
C VAL A 81 -2.33 -7.04 -3.33
N VAL A 82 -1.85 -5.89 -2.85
CA VAL A 82 -1.17 -5.76 -1.54
C VAL A 82 -2.04 -5.13 -0.48
N SER A 83 -3.06 -4.39 -0.88
CA SER A 83 -4.00 -3.77 0.05
C SER A 83 -5.34 -3.57 -0.61
N ILE A 84 -6.39 -3.57 0.21
CA ILE A 84 -7.74 -3.20 -0.16
C ILE A 84 -8.09 -1.97 0.64
N PHE A 85 -8.72 -0.98 0.00
CA PHE A 85 -9.15 0.24 0.69
C PHE A 85 -10.12 -0.09 1.83
N ASP A 86 -10.03 0.65 2.92
CA ASP A 86 -10.85 0.49 4.13
C ASP A 86 -10.52 -0.73 5.01
N GLY A 87 -9.35 -1.38 4.78
CA GLY A 87 -8.87 -2.47 5.64
C GLY A 87 -9.69 -3.75 5.57
N ILE A 88 -10.52 -3.91 4.54
CA ILE A 88 -11.31 -5.12 4.29
C ILE A 88 -10.39 -6.22 3.75
N SER A 89 -10.72 -7.47 4.03
CA SER A 89 -9.94 -8.63 3.54
C SER A 89 -10.27 -9.03 2.11
N GLU A 90 -11.44 -8.65 1.62
CA GLU A 90 -11.97 -9.02 0.31
C GLU A 90 -12.67 -7.82 -0.33
N ALA A 91 -12.47 -7.65 -1.62
CA ALA A 91 -13.06 -6.57 -2.41
C ALA A 91 -13.97 -7.12 -3.52
N GLY A 92 -15.00 -6.36 -3.85
CA GLY A 92 -15.90 -6.56 -4.97
C GLY A 92 -15.87 -5.42 -5.97
N GLN A 93 -16.84 -5.41 -6.87
CA GLN A 93 -17.00 -4.37 -7.88
C GLN A 93 -17.07 -2.97 -7.27
N PHE A 94 -16.44 -2.00 -7.93
CA PHE A 94 -16.32 -0.58 -7.55
C PHE A 94 -15.52 -0.29 -6.27
N GLN A 95 -14.89 -1.30 -5.69
CA GLN A 95 -13.95 -1.09 -4.60
C GLN A 95 -12.53 -0.87 -5.11
N THR A 96 -11.71 -0.24 -4.28
CA THR A 96 -10.33 0.13 -4.61
C THR A 96 -9.35 -0.86 -4.03
N ILE A 97 -8.40 -1.26 -4.86
CA ILE A 97 -7.26 -2.11 -4.51
C ILE A 97 -5.95 -1.38 -4.77
N THR A 98 -4.91 -1.78 -4.05
CA THR A 98 -3.54 -1.31 -4.27
C THR A 98 -2.69 -2.44 -4.82
N LEU A 99 -1.93 -2.14 -5.86
CA LEU A 99 -1.02 -3.06 -6.54
C LEU A 99 0.43 -2.75 -6.15
N ASP A 100 1.30 -3.77 -6.08
CA ASP A 100 2.73 -3.68 -5.79
C ASP A 100 3.59 -3.22 -6.97
N LYS A 101 2.97 -2.74 -8.02
CA LYS A 101 3.61 -2.18 -9.22
C LYS A 101 3.12 -0.76 -9.46
N GLY A 102 3.98 0.06 -10.06
CA GLY A 102 3.69 1.45 -10.37
C GLY A 102 4.32 1.90 -11.68
N SER A 103 4.57 3.19 -11.83
CA SER A 103 5.13 3.76 -13.08
C SER A 103 6.50 3.19 -13.43
N ALA A 104 7.33 2.83 -12.45
CA ALA A 104 8.61 2.16 -12.70
C ALA A 104 8.46 0.80 -13.38
N HIS A 105 7.26 0.22 -13.36
CA HIS A 105 6.93 -1.08 -13.94
C HIS A 105 6.01 -0.95 -15.17
N GLY A 106 5.84 0.27 -15.71
CA GLY A 106 5.03 0.50 -16.90
C GLY A 106 3.53 0.63 -16.67
N LEU A 107 3.09 0.78 -15.42
CA LEU A 107 1.68 1.11 -15.15
C LEU A 107 1.44 2.61 -15.35
N GLU A 108 0.36 2.92 -16.01
CA GLU A 108 -0.12 4.26 -16.28
C GLU A 108 -1.59 4.41 -15.85
N LYS A 109 -2.06 5.67 -15.70
CA LYS A 109 -3.47 5.92 -15.45
C LYS A 109 -4.30 5.48 -16.65
N GLY A 110 -5.38 4.73 -16.41
CA GLY A 110 -6.22 4.16 -17.46
C GLY A 110 -5.83 2.73 -17.86
N THR A 111 -4.71 2.20 -17.39
CA THR A 111 -4.34 0.81 -17.64
C THR A 111 -5.40 -0.15 -17.06
N VAL A 112 -5.91 -1.05 -17.89
CA VAL A 112 -6.86 -2.09 -17.50
C VAL A 112 -6.12 -3.41 -17.34
N LEU A 113 -6.35 -4.08 -16.22
CA LEU A 113 -5.74 -5.36 -15.84
C LEU A 113 -6.83 -6.37 -15.52
N SER A 114 -6.60 -7.63 -15.91
CA SER A 114 -7.37 -8.75 -15.40
C SER A 114 -6.84 -9.17 -14.04
N LEU A 115 -7.77 -9.44 -13.14
CA LEU A 115 -7.50 -9.94 -11.81
C LEU A 115 -7.68 -11.46 -11.79
N TYR A 116 -6.71 -12.17 -11.23
CA TYR A 116 -6.72 -13.62 -11.14
C TYR A 116 -6.62 -14.07 -9.70
N LYS A 117 -7.36 -15.10 -9.37
CA LYS A 117 -7.22 -15.75 -8.08
C LYS A 117 -5.83 -16.35 -7.94
N ARG A 118 -5.26 -16.19 -6.77
CA ARG A 118 -3.98 -16.82 -6.45
C ARG A 118 -4.07 -18.33 -6.66
N SER A 119 -3.18 -18.88 -7.45
CA SER A 119 -3.05 -20.34 -7.61
C SER A 119 -2.82 -21.01 -6.26
N ARG A 120 -3.45 -22.13 -6.03
CA ARG A 120 -3.33 -22.86 -4.76
C ARG A 120 -3.12 -24.35 -5.01
N GLN A 121 -2.35 -24.96 -4.14
CA GLN A 121 -2.20 -26.39 -4.13
C GLN A 121 -3.15 -26.98 -3.08
N VAL A 122 -3.96 -27.94 -3.51
CA VAL A 122 -4.86 -28.67 -2.64
C VAL A 122 -4.32 -30.08 -2.44
N LYS A 123 -4.24 -30.47 -1.18
CA LYS A 123 -3.83 -31.82 -0.82
C LYS A 123 -4.98 -32.79 -1.15
N THR A 124 -4.74 -33.74 -2.05
CA THR A 124 -5.67 -34.81 -2.34
C THR A 124 -5.51 -35.98 -1.33
N ASP A 125 -6.54 -36.82 -1.21
CA ASP A 125 -6.58 -37.93 -0.26
C ASP A 125 -5.35 -38.84 -0.36
N MET A 126 -4.87 -39.26 0.82
CA MET A 126 -3.79 -40.22 0.92
C MET A 126 -4.23 -41.57 0.39
N GLN A 127 -3.69 -42.00 -0.74
CA GLN A 127 -3.78 -43.44 -1.10
C GLN A 127 -2.80 -44.21 -0.20
N LYS A 128 -3.35 -45.01 0.68
CA LYS A 128 -2.60 -45.99 1.44
C LYS A 128 -2.07 -47.05 0.45
N GLY A 129 -0.75 -47.16 0.34
CA GLY A 129 -0.14 -48.23 -0.46
C GLY A 129 -0.61 -49.60 0.06
N LYS A 130 -0.94 -50.54 -0.85
CA LYS A 130 -1.42 -51.91 -0.54
C LYS A 130 -0.43 -52.74 0.27
N ASP A 131 0.86 -52.30 0.36
CA ASP A 131 1.94 -53.07 0.97
C ASP A 131 2.59 -52.38 2.18
N GLY A 132 1.88 -51.53 2.92
CA GLY A 132 2.45 -50.87 4.10
C GLY A 132 3.54 -49.80 3.79
N SER A 133 3.74 -49.49 2.51
CA SER A 133 4.65 -48.47 2.07
C SER A 133 4.11 -47.03 2.37
N ARG A 134 5.02 -46.08 2.49
CA ARG A 134 4.78 -44.69 2.84
C ARG A 134 3.61 -44.08 2.05
N SER A 135 2.67 -43.48 2.75
CA SER A 135 1.57 -42.70 2.15
C SER A 135 2.13 -41.60 1.27
N VAL A 136 1.85 -41.61 -0.02
CA VAL A 136 2.22 -40.57 -0.96
C VAL A 136 1.14 -39.49 -0.91
N VAL A 137 1.53 -38.28 -0.48
CA VAL A 137 0.66 -37.15 -0.51
C VAL A 137 0.73 -36.54 -1.92
N LYS A 138 -0.39 -36.54 -2.63
CA LYS A 138 -0.50 -35.85 -3.91
C LYS A 138 -1.06 -34.46 -3.70
N TYR A 139 -0.43 -33.47 -4.32
CA TYR A 139 -0.93 -32.12 -4.41
C TYR A 139 -1.52 -31.90 -5.81
N LEU A 140 -2.71 -31.35 -5.84
CA LEU A 140 -3.33 -30.87 -7.07
C LEU A 140 -3.14 -29.37 -7.13
N SER A 141 -2.51 -28.87 -8.17
CA SER A 141 -2.44 -27.44 -8.45
C SER A 141 -3.76 -27.01 -9.08
N ILE A 142 -4.41 -26.05 -8.47
CA ILE A 142 -5.58 -25.38 -9.05
C ILE A 142 -5.04 -24.18 -9.82
N PRO A 143 -5.27 -24.08 -11.14
CA PRO A 143 -4.84 -22.95 -11.93
C PRO A 143 -5.47 -21.65 -11.43
N ALA A 144 -4.87 -20.54 -11.81
CA ALA A 144 -5.39 -19.22 -11.53
C ALA A 144 -6.67 -19.00 -12.36
N GLU A 145 -7.76 -18.63 -11.69
CA GLU A 145 -9.02 -18.30 -12.33
C GLU A 145 -9.17 -16.78 -12.43
N GLU A 146 -9.65 -16.29 -13.56
CA GLU A 146 -9.96 -14.89 -13.74
C GLU A 146 -11.08 -14.46 -12.78
N ALA A 147 -10.77 -13.52 -11.91
CA ALA A 147 -11.65 -13.02 -10.86
C ALA A 147 -12.40 -11.74 -11.25
N GLY A 148 -11.86 -10.97 -12.22
CA GLY A 148 -12.47 -9.73 -12.67
C GLY A 148 -11.51 -8.82 -13.43
N LEU A 149 -11.93 -7.57 -13.62
CA LEU A 149 -11.17 -6.50 -14.27
C LEU A 149 -11.01 -5.31 -13.33
N ALA A 150 -9.84 -4.69 -13.36
CA ALA A 150 -9.58 -3.45 -12.65
C ALA A 150 -8.92 -2.41 -13.55
N MET A 151 -9.19 -1.12 -13.30
CA MET A 151 -8.57 -0.01 -14.00
C MET A 151 -7.75 0.84 -13.03
N VAL A 152 -6.52 1.11 -13.41
CA VAL A 152 -5.60 1.96 -12.64
C VAL A 152 -6.02 3.42 -12.77
N TYR A 153 -6.29 4.08 -11.64
CA TYR A 153 -6.65 5.50 -11.63
C TYR A 153 -5.57 6.38 -10.99
N ARG A 154 -4.71 5.81 -10.16
CA ARG A 154 -3.62 6.51 -9.51
C ARG A 154 -2.34 5.68 -9.58
N VAL A 155 -1.23 6.32 -9.93
CA VAL A 155 0.06 5.66 -10.08
C VAL A 155 1.12 6.43 -9.30
N SER A 156 1.84 5.73 -8.45
CA SER A 156 3.09 6.17 -7.82
C SER A 156 4.26 5.40 -8.43
N GLN A 157 5.48 5.70 -8.04
CA GLN A 157 6.67 5.05 -8.61
C GLN A 157 6.63 3.51 -8.48
N ASN A 158 6.26 2.98 -7.32
CA ASN A 158 6.29 1.54 -7.03
C ASN A 158 4.91 0.93 -6.73
N LEU A 159 3.88 1.74 -6.62
CA LEU A 159 2.53 1.33 -6.27
C LEU A 159 1.53 1.95 -7.24
N ALA A 160 0.41 1.26 -7.44
CA ALA A 160 -0.73 1.82 -8.13
C ALA A 160 -2.03 1.52 -7.39
N SER A 161 -2.99 2.44 -7.48
CA SER A 161 -4.36 2.22 -7.02
C SER A 161 -5.26 1.98 -8.22
N ALA A 162 -6.06 0.92 -8.14
CA ALA A 162 -6.99 0.54 -9.18
C ALA A 162 -8.40 0.35 -8.62
N ILE A 163 -9.39 0.70 -9.42
CA ILE A 163 -10.79 0.43 -9.13
C ILE A 163 -11.23 -0.84 -9.84
N ILE A 164 -11.92 -1.73 -9.15
CA ILE A 164 -12.48 -2.95 -9.74
C ILE A 164 -13.69 -2.59 -10.59
N LEU A 165 -13.58 -2.77 -11.90
CA LEU A 165 -14.66 -2.49 -12.85
C LEU A 165 -15.67 -3.63 -12.92
N GLU A 166 -15.16 -4.87 -12.87
CA GLU A 166 -15.95 -6.08 -12.92
C GLU A 166 -15.37 -7.11 -11.93
N SER A 167 -16.25 -7.82 -11.24
CA SER A 167 -15.88 -8.86 -10.29
C SER A 167 -16.76 -10.07 -10.49
N LYS A 168 -16.14 -11.19 -10.93
CA LYS A 168 -16.80 -12.51 -11.05
C LYS A 168 -16.81 -13.23 -9.70
N THR A 169 -15.82 -12.92 -8.87
CA THR A 169 -15.66 -13.43 -7.50
C THR A 169 -14.95 -12.39 -6.64
N ASN A 170 -14.96 -12.54 -5.33
CA ASN A 170 -14.26 -11.65 -4.41
C ASN A 170 -12.76 -11.57 -4.73
N ILE A 171 -12.19 -10.38 -4.66
CA ILE A 171 -10.76 -10.11 -4.82
C ILE A 171 -10.12 -10.06 -3.43
N SER A 172 -9.01 -10.75 -3.26
CA SER A 172 -8.31 -10.86 -1.97
C SER A 172 -6.87 -10.36 -2.06
N ILE A 173 -6.31 -9.99 -0.93
CA ILE A 173 -4.87 -9.66 -0.84
C ILE A 173 -4.05 -10.89 -1.26
N GLY A 174 -3.10 -10.69 -2.18
CA GLY A 174 -2.26 -11.73 -2.76
C GLY A 174 -2.79 -12.29 -4.09
N ASP A 175 -3.97 -11.87 -4.54
CA ASP A 175 -4.43 -12.15 -5.91
C ASP A 175 -3.55 -11.40 -6.92
N THR A 176 -3.45 -11.90 -8.13
CA THR A 176 -2.55 -11.37 -9.17
C THR A 176 -3.33 -10.48 -10.14
N ALA A 177 -2.68 -9.42 -10.62
CA ALA A 177 -3.19 -8.54 -11.67
C ALA A 177 -2.23 -8.59 -12.85
N SER A 178 -2.76 -8.93 -14.03
CA SER A 178 -1.98 -9.11 -15.26
C SER A 178 -2.73 -8.59 -16.47
N GLU A 179 -2.13 -8.70 -17.64
CA GLU A 179 -2.76 -8.30 -18.90
C GLU A 179 -4.05 -9.09 -19.15
N PRO A 180 -5.09 -8.44 -19.71
CA PRO A 180 -6.29 -9.16 -20.12
C PRO A 180 -6.00 -10.23 -21.18
N GLY A 181 -6.55 -11.43 -20.99
CA GLY A 181 -6.44 -12.53 -21.97
C GLY A 181 -5.17 -13.37 -21.86
N GLN A 182 -4.42 -13.26 -20.76
CA GLN A 182 -3.33 -14.20 -20.49
C GLN A 182 -3.89 -15.49 -19.88
N ASP A 183 -3.54 -16.64 -20.52
CA ASP A 183 -3.65 -17.93 -19.88
C ASP A 183 -2.47 -18.07 -18.90
N LEU A 184 -2.75 -17.92 -17.59
CA LEU A 184 -1.74 -18.11 -16.54
C LEU A 184 -1.48 -19.62 -16.27
N ASP A 185 -1.57 -20.45 -17.30
CA ASP A 185 -1.19 -21.84 -17.25
C ASP A 185 0.34 -21.97 -17.31
N ASN A 186 0.95 -21.91 -16.11
CA ASN A 186 2.31 -22.44 -15.87
C ASN A 186 2.48 -22.87 -14.43
#